data_56d0855906c691e33b6aa94c48a2a38a
#
_entry.id   56d0855906c691e33b6aa94c48a2a38a
#
_cell.length_a   1.000
_cell.length_b   1.000
_cell.length_c   1.000
_cell.angle_alpha   90.00
_cell.angle_beta   90.00
_cell.angle_gamma   90.00
#
_symmetry.space_group_name_H-M   'P 1'
#
loop_
_entity.id
_entity.type
_entity.pdbx_description
1 polymer ?
#
loop_
_entity_poly.entity_id
_entity_poly.type
_entity_poly.pdbx_seq_one_letter_code
_entity_poly.pdbx_strand_id
1 'polypeptide(L)'
;MTNLVFENFDFSKTDFNSPIFKNVTFINCFFYKSKTGNARTYNCHFKNCHFLNVDLSDITIGAQGGIFQNCNFVKCNFKNGYFYRPEFLLCVFDMCKLKNIDFHASLFDSCRFIGKIEDCIFRKESLKDDLLGAKPNMMHEIDFSEAILGAYVAFDNCDLSSCIPPKDKTFDEY
;
A
#
# COMPACT_ATOMS: atom_id res chain seq x y z
N MET A 1 3.93 -17.63 -10.57
CA MET A 1 3.13 -18.44 -9.64
C MET A 1 1.67 -18.07 -9.84
N THR A 2 0.77 -19.04 -9.96
CA THR A 2 -0.64 -18.79 -10.32
C THR A 2 -1.56 -19.71 -9.53
N ASN A 3 -2.70 -19.16 -9.04
CA ASN A 3 -3.75 -19.90 -8.34
C ASN A 3 -3.23 -20.68 -7.12
N LEU A 4 -2.44 -20.03 -6.26
CA LEU A 4 -1.85 -20.64 -5.07
C LEU A 4 -2.38 -19.98 -3.80
N VAL A 5 -2.41 -20.75 -2.73
CA VAL A 5 -2.66 -20.26 -1.38
C VAL A 5 -1.46 -20.62 -0.51
N PHE A 6 -0.88 -19.63 0.13
CA PHE A 6 0.15 -19.78 1.14
C PHE A 6 -0.44 -19.39 2.48
N GLU A 7 -0.46 -20.29 3.44
CA GLU A 7 -0.99 -20.05 4.77
C GLU A 7 0.04 -20.40 5.83
N ASN A 8 0.30 -19.46 6.75
CA ASN A 8 1.26 -19.61 7.85
C ASN A 8 2.71 -19.86 7.37
N PHE A 9 3.10 -19.29 6.23
CA PHE A 9 4.46 -19.42 5.72
C PHE A 9 5.36 -18.29 6.22
N ASP A 10 6.60 -18.65 6.57
CA ASP A 10 7.68 -17.70 6.81
C ASP A 10 8.57 -17.61 5.56
N PHE A 11 8.49 -16.44 4.89
CA PHE A 11 9.30 -16.11 3.72
C PHE A 11 10.50 -15.22 4.08
N SER A 12 10.95 -15.23 5.34
CA SER A 12 12.11 -14.43 5.76
C SER A 12 13.35 -14.71 4.92
N LYS A 13 14.00 -13.62 4.46
CA LYS A 13 15.21 -13.66 3.63
C LYS A 13 15.06 -14.41 2.30
N THR A 14 13.83 -14.70 1.88
CA THR A 14 13.56 -15.33 0.59
C THR A 14 13.87 -14.34 -0.54
N ASP A 15 14.61 -14.79 -1.54
CA ASP A 15 14.77 -14.04 -2.79
C ASP A 15 13.78 -14.62 -3.82
N PHE A 16 12.74 -13.84 -4.12
CA PHE A 16 11.71 -14.23 -5.08
C PHE A 16 12.14 -14.03 -6.53
N ASN A 17 13.21 -13.32 -6.79
CA ASN A 17 13.77 -13.10 -8.11
C ASN A 17 12.74 -12.56 -9.11
N SER A 18 12.17 -11.39 -8.82
CA SER A 18 11.20 -10.69 -9.68
C SER A 18 9.98 -11.54 -10.07
N PRO A 19 9.22 -12.07 -9.11
CA PRO A 19 8.14 -13.01 -9.40
C PRO A 19 6.94 -12.31 -10.05
N ILE A 20 6.19 -13.09 -10.80
CA ILE A 20 4.84 -12.74 -11.22
C ILE A 20 3.87 -13.63 -10.45
N PHE A 21 3.05 -12.99 -9.60
CA PHE A 21 1.98 -13.64 -8.86
C PHE A 21 0.63 -13.34 -9.53
N LYS A 22 -0.17 -14.36 -9.82
CA LYS A 22 -1.54 -14.21 -10.35
C LYS A 22 -2.51 -15.05 -9.54
N ASN A 23 -3.59 -14.44 -9.04
CA ASN A 23 -4.59 -15.10 -8.22
C ASN A 23 -3.93 -15.87 -7.05
N VAL A 24 -3.00 -15.23 -6.36
CA VAL A 24 -2.30 -15.84 -5.21
C VAL A 24 -2.82 -15.21 -3.94
N THR A 25 -3.11 -16.05 -2.96
CA THR A 25 -3.52 -15.61 -1.63
C THR A 25 -2.46 -15.97 -0.61
N PHE A 26 -2.08 -14.98 0.20
CA PHE A 26 -1.18 -15.14 1.34
C PHE A 26 -1.97 -14.87 2.63
N ILE A 27 -1.99 -15.83 3.55
CA ILE A 27 -2.71 -15.73 4.81
C ILE A 27 -1.73 -15.97 5.96
N ASN A 28 -1.69 -15.07 6.94
CA ASN A 28 -0.82 -15.16 8.10
C ASN A 28 0.66 -15.39 7.71
N CYS A 29 1.12 -14.78 6.63
CA CYS A 29 2.48 -14.95 6.14
C CYS A 29 3.40 -13.86 6.68
N PHE A 30 4.67 -14.22 6.87
CA PHE A 30 5.69 -13.33 7.37
C PHE A 30 6.81 -13.14 6.35
N PHE A 31 7.17 -11.86 6.11
CA PHE A 31 8.21 -11.47 5.15
C PHE A 31 9.21 -10.57 5.89
N TYR A 32 10.39 -11.10 6.21
CA TYR A 32 11.47 -10.33 6.84
C TYR A 32 12.69 -10.28 5.94
N LYS A 33 13.09 -9.07 5.54
CA LYS A 33 14.24 -8.87 4.64
C LYS A 33 14.15 -9.71 3.36
N SER A 34 12.95 -10.01 2.91
CA SER A 34 12.73 -10.69 1.64
C SER A 34 13.04 -9.73 0.48
N LYS A 35 13.47 -10.29 -0.63
CA LYS A 35 13.73 -9.54 -1.84
C LYS A 35 12.66 -9.87 -2.87
N THR A 36 11.94 -8.85 -3.33
CA THR A 36 10.89 -9.04 -4.33
C THR A 36 11.36 -8.70 -5.74
N GLY A 37 12.45 -7.93 -5.87
CA GLY A 37 12.86 -7.40 -7.16
C GLY A 37 11.73 -6.58 -7.79
N ASN A 38 11.59 -6.62 -9.09
CA ASN A 38 10.47 -5.99 -9.81
C ASN A 38 9.24 -6.89 -9.82
N ALA A 39 8.80 -7.35 -8.65
CA ALA A 39 7.64 -8.24 -8.55
C ALA A 39 6.37 -7.61 -9.15
N ARG A 40 5.50 -8.43 -9.68
CA ARG A 40 4.19 -8.02 -10.20
C ARG A 40 3.09 -8.86 -9.59
N THR A 41 2.09 -8.19 -9.03
CA THR A 41 0.94 -8.87 -8.42
C THR A 41 -0.33 -8.57 -9.19
N TYR A 42 -1.04 -9.62 -9.61
CA TYR A 42 -2.31 -9.54 -10.32
C TYR A 42 -3.38 -10.30 -9.54
N ASN A 43 -4.43 -9.63 -9.13
CA ASN A 43 -5.51 -10.22 -8.32
C ASN A 43 -4.96 -11.05 -7.15
N CYS A 44 -4.03 -10.46 -6.38
CA CYS A 44 -3.43 -11.12 -5.22
C CYS A 44 -4.01 -10.59 -3.93
N HIS A 45 -4.26 -11.49 -2.99
CA HIS A 45 -4.82 -11.14 -1.69
C HIS A 45 -3.80 -11.46 -0.58
N PHE A 46 -3.57 -10.48 0.29
CA PHE A 46 -2.74 -10.62 1.48
C PHE A 46 -3.60 -10.36 2.70
N LYS A 47 -3.71 -11.35 3.57
CA LYS A 47 -4.52 -11.26 4.80
C LYS A 47 -3.67 -11.56 6.02
N ASN A 48 -3.71 -10.67 7.01
CA ASN A 48 -2.93 -10.79 8.25
C ASN A 48 -1.44 -11.03 7.99
N CYS A 49 -0.86 -10.36 7.00
CA CYS A 49 0.54 -10.56 6.63
C CYS A 49 1.43 -9.47 7.25
N HIS A 50 2.66 -9.85 7.58
CA HIS A 50 3.64 -8.96 8.16
C HIS A 50 4.84 -8.80 7.23
N PHE A 51 5.11 -7.57 6.84
CA PHE A 51 6.26 -7.19 6.01
C PHE A 51 7.22 -6.35 6.85
N LEU A 52 8.39 -6.87 7.16
CA LEU A 52 9.40 -6.20 7.99
C LEU A 52 10.71 -6.03 7.23
N ASN A 53 11.13 -4.78 7.00
CA ASN A 53 12.33 -4.43 6.24
C ASN A 53 12.36 -5.08 4.85
N VAL A 54 11.22 -5.13 4.16
CA VAL A 54 11.13 -5.67 2.79
C VAL A 54 11.38 -4.55 1.78
N ASP A 55 12.19 -4.83 0.77
CA ASP A 55 12.35 -3.91 -0.34
C ASP A 55 11.25 -4.16 -1.38
N LEU A 56 10.30 -3.24 -1.42
CA LEU A 56 9.15 -3.19 -2.32
C LEU A 56 9.30 -2.04 -3.34
N SER A 57 10.52 -1.55 -3.56
CA SER A 57 10.76 -0.53 -4.60
C SER A 57 10.49 -1.11 -5.99
N ASP A 58 10.01 -0.24 -6.87
CA ASP A 58 9.72 -0.59 -8.26
C ASP A 58 8.75 -1.78 -8.46
N ILE A 59 8.03 -2.19 -7.40
CA ILE A 59 7.02 -3.25 -7.46
C ILE A 59 5.75 -2.75 -8.17
N THR A 60 5.07 -3.65 -8.88
CA THR A 60 3.72 -3.40 -9.37
C THR A 60 2.70 -4.10 -8.48
N ILE A 61 1.85 -3.33 -7.81
CA ILE A 61 0.89 -3.81 -6.82
C ILE A 61 -0.54 -3.60 -7.31
N GLY A 62 -1.37 -4.62 -7.13
CA GLY A 62 -2.82 -4.51 -7.21
C GLY A 62 -3.41 -4.56 -8.60
N ALA A 63 -2.64 -4.85 -9.63
CA ALA A 63 -3.21 -5.05 -10.95
C ALA A 63 -4.33 -6.11 -10.90
N GLN A 64 -5.48 -5.79 -11.49
CA GLN A 64 -6.66 -6.65 -11.52
C GLN A 64 -7.29 -6.96 -10.13
N GLY A 65 -7.22 -6.02 -9.18
CA GLY A 65 -7.97 -6.12 -7.93
C GLY A 65 -7.22 -6.72 -6.73
N GLY A 66 -5.99 -6.32 -6.50
CA GLY A 66 -5.23 -6.74 -5.31
C GLY A 66 -5.78 -6.19 -4.00
N ILE A 67 -5.81 -7.01 -2.94
CA ILE A 67 -6.31 -6.65 -1.62
C ILE A 67 -5.26 -6.95 -0.56
N PHE A 68 -5.00 -5.97 0.31
CA PHE A 68 -4.23 -6.11 1.53
C PHE A 68 -5.15 -5.86 2.72
N GLN A 69 -5.42 -6.88 3.50
CA GLN A 69 -6.31 -6.81 4.66
C GLN A 69 -5.56 -7.13 5.95
N ASN A 70 -5.63 -6.21 6.91
CA ASN A 70 -4.97 -6.36 8.21
C ASN A 70 -3.47 -6.71 8.05
N CYS A 71 -2.79 -5.96 7.19
CA CYS A 71 -1.36 -6.15 6.92
C CYS A 71 -0.52 -5.06 7.59
N ASN A 72 0.64 -5.44 8.12
CA ASN A 72 1.59 -4.52 8.71
C ASN A 72 2.83 -4.41 7.83
N PHE A 73 3.12 -3.20 7.39
CA PHE A 73 4.34 -2.86 6.67
C PHE A 73 5.24 -2.04 7.59
N VAL A 74 6.35 -2.63 8.06
CA VAL A 74 7.29 -1.97 8.97
C VAL A 74 8.63 -1.78 8.29
N LYS A 75 9.06 -0.53 8.16
CA LYS A 75 10.34 -0.13 7.52
C LYS A 75 10.50 -0.70 6.11
N CYS A 76 9.40 -0.85 5.37
CA CYS A 76 9.42 -1.29 3.98
C CYS A 76 9.75 -0.13 3.05
N ASN A 77 10.41 -0.43 1.94
CA ASN A 77 10.73 0.55 0.92
C ASN A 77 9.75 0.45 -0.25
N PHE A 78 8.87 1.43 -0.41
CA PHE A 78 7.90 1.50 -1.51
C PHE A 78 8.28 2.52 -2.61
N LYS A 79 9.49 3.06 -2.55
CA LYS A 79 9.92 4.08 -3.50
C LYS A 79 9.70 3.65 -4.95
N ASN A 80 9.10 4.53 -5.75
CA ASN A 80 8.74 4.27 -7.15
C ASN A 80 7.81 3.07 -7.36
N GLY A 81 7.12 2.59 -6.32
CA GLY A 81 6.13 1.52 -6.46
C GLY A 81 5.00 1.95 -7.40
N TYR A 82 4.59 1.05 -8.28
CA TYR A 82 3.47 1.27 -9.19
C TYR A 82 2.21 0.63 -8.63
N PHE A 83 1.27 1.48 -8.19
CA PHE A 83 0.02 1.07 -7.55
C PHE A 83 -1.10 1.04 -8.60
N TYR A 84 -1.62 -0.14 -8.88
CA TYR A 84 -2.73 -0.35 -9.81
C TYR A 84 -4.05 -0.51 -9.04
N ARG A 85 -4.42 0.52 -8.25
CA ARG A 85 -5.62 0.58 -7.43
C ARG A 85 -5.82 -0.64 -6.51
N PRO A 86 -4.81 -1.07 -5.72
CA PRO A 86 -5.03 -2.05 -4.65
C PRO A 86 -5.97 -1.50 -3.59
N GLU A 87 -6.63 -2.39 -2.88
CA GLU A 87 -7.39 -2.07 -1.67
C GLU A 87 -6.50 -2.34 -0.44
N PHE A 88 -6.32 -1.34 0.43
CA PHE A 88 -5.68 -1.47 1.73
C PHE A 88 -6.74 -1.29 2.82
N LEU A 89 -7.03 -2.36 3.57
CA LEU A 89 -8.06 -2.41 4.59
C LEU A 89 -7.41 -2.75 5.93
N LEU A 90 -7.57 -1.88 6.94
CA LEU A 90 -6.98 -2.08 8.28
C LEU A 90 -5.45 -2.28 8.25
N CYS A 91 -4.76 -1.59 7.36
CA CYS A 91 -3.32 -1.73 7.20
C CYS A 91 -2.54 -0.66 7.94
N VAL A 92 -1.33 -1.02 8.40
CA VAL A 92 -0.39 -0.10 9.04
C VAL A 92 0.87 0.05 8.19
N PHE A 93 1.25 1.31 7.92
CA PHE A 93 2.50 1.67 7.26
C PHE A 93 3.41 2.37 8.29
N ASP A 94 4.27 1.59 8.95
CA ASP A 94 5.13 2.08 10.02
C ASP A 94 6.55 2.32 9.52
N MET A 95 7.01 3.58 9.58
CA MET A 95 8.34 4.02 9.17
C MET A 95 8.75 3.54 7.77
N CYS A 96 7.76 3.35 6.89
CA CYS A 96 7.99 2.97 5.51
C CYS A 96 8.57 4.14 4.71
N LYS A 97 9.39 3.81 3.71
CA LYS A 97 9.87 4.79 2.74
C LYS A 97 8.79 5.00 1.68
N LEU A 98 7.91 5.97 1.93
CA LEU A 98 6.86 6.41 1.02
C LEU A 98 7.33 7.70 0.34
N LYS A 99 7.91 7.54 -0.85
CA LYS A 99 8.45 8.66 -1.61
C LYS A 99 8.31 8.44 -3.11
N ASN A 100 7.87 9.51 -3.81
CA ASN A 100 7.65 9.51 -5.26
C ASN A 100 6.66 8.42 -5.67
N ILE A 101 5.45 8.47 -5.08
CA ILE A 101 4.39 7.49 -5.32
C ILE A 101 3.11 8.22 -5.71
N ASP A 102 2.57 7.90 -6.88
CA ASP A 102 1.16 8.14 -7.19
C ASP A 102 0.39 6.87 -6.84
N PHE A 103 -0.50 6.95 -5.86
CA PHE A 103 -1.30 5.81 -5.43
C PHE A 103 -2.46 5.47 -6.37
N HIS A 104 -2.66 6.27 -7.44
CA HIS A 104 -3.63 6.01 -8.52
C HIS A 104 -5.03 5.56 -8.02
N ALA A 105 -5.61 6.27 -7.08
CA ALA A 105 -6.88 5.91 -6.46
C ALA A 105 -6.91 4.51 -5.83
N SER A 106 -5.77 4.06 -5.28
CA SER A 106 -5.76 2.92 -4.35
C SER A 106 -6.71 3.21 -3.20
N LEU A 107 -7.55 2.25 -2.86
CA LEU A 107 -8.48 2.42 -1.76
C LEU A 107 -7.76 2.23 -0.43
N PHE A 108 -7.94 3.20 0.47
CA PHE A 108 -7.49 3.10 1.86
C PHE A 108 -8.71 3.20 2.77
N ASP A 109 -8.85 2.23 3.68
CA ASP A 109 -9.92 2.17 4.67
C ASP A 109 -9.35 1.74 6.02
N SER A 110 -9.57 2.53 7.06
CA SER A 110 -9.11 2.30 8.43
C SER A 110 -7.60 1.99 8.50
N CYS A 111 -6.82 2.70 7.70
CA CYS A 111 -5.37 2.55 7.65
C CYS A 111 -4.65 3.58 8.53
N ARG A 112 -3.44 3.23 8.96
CA ARG A 112 -2.59 4.11 9.75
C ARG A 112 -1.24 4.32 9.09
N PHE A 113 -0.79 5.58 9.07
CA PHE A 113 0.51 5.97 8.56
C PHE A 113 1.37 6.55 9.69
N ILE A 114 2.56 6.00 9.88
CA ILE A 114 3.53 6.44 10.89
C ILE A 114 4.85 6.76 10.18
N GLY A 115 5.40 7.94 10.42
CA GLY A 115 6.65 8.40 9.83
C GLY A 115 6.44 9.27 8.58
N LYS A 116 7.48 9.41 7.77
CA LYS A 116 7.53 10.42 6.72
C LYS A 116 6.93 9.95 5.40
N ILE A 117 6.12 10.83 4.78
CA ILE A 117 5.54 10.70 3.43
C ILE A 117 6.00 11.91 2.63
N GLU A 118 6.59 11.73 1.45
CA GLU A 118 7.08 12.79 0.56
C GLU A 118 6.76 12.50 -0.90
N ASP A 119 6.50 13.55 -1.68
CA ASP A 119 6.26 13.41 -3.13
C ASP A 119 5.21 12.31 -3.42
N CYS A 120 4.12 12.28 -2.65
CA CYS A 120 3.08 11.27 -2.78
C CYS A 120 1.73 11.90 -3.09
N ILE A 121 0.95 11.24 -3.97
CA ILE A 121 -0.38 11.71 -4.35
C ILE A 121 -1.39 10.62 -4.02
N PHE A 122 -2.37 10.98 -3.18
CA PHE A 122 -3.58 10.21 -2.92
C PHE A 122 -4.70 10.76 -3.78
N ARG A 123 -5.32 9.94 -4.63
CA ARG A 123 -6.40 10.36 -5.51
C ARG A 123 -7.69 9.65 -5.15
N LYS A 124 -8.81 10.36 -5.24
CA LYS A 124 -10.14 9.75 -5.13
C LYS A 124 -10.42 8.84 -6.32
N GLU A 125 -10.12 9.31 -7.52
CA GLU A 125 -10.41 8.63 -8.78
C GLU A 125 -9.14 8.46 -9.62
N SER A 126 -9.12 7.45 -10.44
CA SER A 126 -8.03 7.26 -11.40
C SER A 126 -8.14 8.27 -12.55
N LEU A 127 -6.99 8.71 -13.03
CA LEU A 127 -6.91 9.53 -14.24
C LEU A 127 -7.19 8.74 -15.53
N LYS A 128 -7.25 7.41 -15.44
CA LYS A 128 -7.52 6.49 -16.56
C LYS A 128 -8.56 5.47 -16.15
N ASP A 129 -9.61 5.36 -16.95
CA ASP A 129 -10.72 4.42 -16.75
C ASP A 129 -10.43 3.01 -17.26
N ASP A 130 -9.34 2.42 -16.84
CA ASP A 130 -8.88 1.14 -17.37
C ASP A 130 -9.37 -0.08 -16.56
N LEU A 131 -10.07 0.14 -15.44
CA LEU A 131 -10.63 -0.96 -14.64
C LEU A 131 -12.12 -0.73 -14.39
N LEU A 132 -12.96 -1.45 -15.11
CA LEU A 132 -14.39 -1.51 -14.86
C LEU A 132 -14.66 -1.99 -13.43
N GLY A 133 -15.43 -1.23 -12.67
CA GLY A 133 -15.88 -1.59 -11.32
C GLY A 133 -14.88 -1.28 -10.20
N ALA A 134 -13.82 -0.52 -10.46
CA ALA A 134 -12.96 -0.05 -9.38
C ALA A 134 -13.70 0.94 -8.47
N LYS A 135 -13.57 0.73 -7.17
CA LYS A 135 -14.14 1.63 -6.16
C LYS A 135 -13.30 2.91 -6.07
N PRO A 136 -13.93 4.10 -5.86
CA PRO A 136 -13.18 5.30 -5.56
C PRO A 136 -12.46 5.15 -4.20
N ASN A 137 -11.33 5.82 -4.05
CA ASN A 137 -10.66 5.94 -2.75
C ASN A 137 -11.41 6.95 -1.89
N MET A 138 -12.10 6.47 -0.88
CA MET A 138 -12.86 7.31 0.04
C MET A 138 -12.00 7.90 1.17
N MET A 139 -10.76 7.47 1.34
CA MET A 139 -9.89 7.86 2.46
C MET A 139 -10.62 7.75 3.81
N HIS A 140 -11.32 6.62 4.01
CA HIS A 140 -12.18 6.44 5.16
C HIS A 140 -11.38 6.07 6.41
N GLU A 141 -11.55 6.87 7.49
CA GLU A 141 -10.93 6.63 8.81
C GLU A 141 -9.40 6.44 8.76
N ILE A 142 -8.70 7.26 8.00
CA ILE A 142 -7.24 7.17 7.93
C ILE A 142 -6.59 7.96 9.07
N ASP A 143 -5.68 7.30 9.79
CA ASP A 143 -4.93 7.90 10.89
C ASP A 143 -3.54 8.37 10.41
N PHE A 144 -3.36 9.69 10.32
CA PHE A 144 -2.08 10.35 10.05
C PHE A 144 -1.48 11.00 11.31
N SER A 145 -2.02 10.75 12.51
CA SER A 145 -1.60 11.44 13.74
C SER A 145 -0.11 11.33 14.04
N GLU A 146 0.54 10.23 13.62
CA GLU A 146 1.98 10.02 13.75
C GLU A 146 2.73 10.12 12.40
N ALA A 147 2.06 10.62 11.37
CA ALA A 147 2.71 10.87 10.09
C ALA A 147 3.35 12.25 10.03
N ILE A 148 4.39 12.38 9.22
CA ILE A 148 5.00 13.65 8.83
C ILE A 148 4.74 13.80 7.34
N LEU A 149 3.74 14.60 6.99
CA LEU A 149 3.46 14.92 5.59
C LEU A 149 4.46 15.98 5.12
N GLY A 150 5.40 15.56 4.31
CA GLY A 150 6.47 16.40 3.79
C GLY A 150 6.08 17.15 2.52
N ALA A 151 7.08 17.62 1.78
CA ALA A 151 6.86 18.35 0.54
C ALA A 151 6.13 17.50 -0.51
N TYR A 152 5.27 18.18 -1.29
CA TYR A 152 4.55 17.60 -2.43
C TYR A 152 3.68 16.37 -2.09
N VAL A 153 3.13 16.33 -0.88
CA VAL A 153 2.01 15.42 -0.56
C VAL A 153 0.71 16.10 -0.99
N ALA A 154 -0.14 15.40 -1.72
CA ALA A 154 -1.40 15.93 -2.19
C ALA A 154 -2.54 14.91 -2.02
N PHE A 155 -3.74 15.42 -1.74
CA PHE A 155 -4.98 14.65 -1.64
C PHE A 155 -5.96 15.12 -2.73
N ASP A 156 -5.85 14.53 -3.91
CA ASP A 156 -6.60 14.96 -5.09
C ASP A 156 -8.06 14.51 -5.02
N ASN A 157 -8.97 15.46 -4.78
CA ASN A 157 -10.41 15.28 -4.62
C ASN A 157 -10.80 14.29 -3.49
N CYS A 158 -9.91 13.97 -2.56
CA CYS A 158 -10.22 13.09 -1.44
C CYS A 158 -11.09 13.78 -0.38
N ASP A 159 -12.05 13.05 0.20
CA ASP A 159 -12.76 13.48 1.40
C ASP A 159 -11.96 13.05 2.63
N LEU A 160 -11.41 14.02 3.35
CA LEU A 160 -10.59 13.78 4.53
C LEU A 160 -11.36 14.02 5.84
N SER A 161 -12.68 14.21 5.80
CA SER A 161 -13.50 14.56 6.96
C SER A 161 -13.50 13.49 8.07
N SER A 162 -13.29 12.23 7.72
CA SER A 162 -13.16 11.10 8.67
C SER A 162 -11.71 10.80 9.09
N CYS A 163 -10.73 11.51 8.51
CA CYS A 163 -9.31 11.26 8.76
C CYS A 163 -8.79 12.04 9.97
N ILE A 164 -7.78 11.49 10.63
CA ILE A 164 -7.05 12.17 11.70
C ILE A 164 -5.79 12.81 11.10
N PRO A 165 -5.66 14.16 11.14
CA PRO A 165 -4.49 14.83 10.58
C PRO A 165 -3.22 14.57 11.40
N PRO A 166 -2.05 14.92 10.88
CA PRO A 166 -0.81 14.92 11.66
C PRO A 166 -0.93 15.81 12.90
N LYS A 167 -0.20 15.42 13.95
CA LYS A 167 -0.20 16.15 15.21
C LYS A 167 0.09 17.64 14.99
N ASP A 168 -0.71 18.50 15.60
CA ASP A 168 -0.60 19.97 15.56
C ASP A 168 -0.76 20.56 14.13
N LYS A 169 -1.44 19.84 13.21
CA LYS A 169 -1.68 20.23 11.84
C LYS A 169 -3.15 20.09 11.43
N THR A 170 -3.52 20.70 10.31
CA THR A 170 -4.78 20.48 9.62
C THR A 170 -4.50 20.05 8.20
N PHE A 171 -5.51 19.48 7.51
CA PHE A 171 -5.33 19.11 6.09
C PHE A 171 -5.36 20.30 5.14
N ASP A 172 -5.77 21.48 5.59
CA ASP A 172 -5.76 22.73 4.78
C ASP A 172 -4.33 23.20 4.43
N GLU A 173 -3.32 22.60 5.05
CA GLU A 173 -1.92 22.89 4.80
C GLU A 173 -1.30 22.09 3.64
N TYR A 174 -2.08 21.16 3.01
CA TYR A 174 -1.54 20.19 2.04
C TYR A 174 -2.29 20.18 0.70
#